data_e9d07473564efc2fbfea2e09a386c1e3
#
_entry.id   e9d07473564efc2fbfea2e09a386c1e3
#
_cell.length_a   1.000
_cell.length_b   1.000
_cell.length_c   1.000
_cell.angle_alpha   90.00
_cell.angle_beta   90.00
_cell.angle_gamma   90.00
#
_symmetry.space_group_name_H-M   'P 1'
#
loop_
_entity.id
_entity.type
_entity.pdbx_description
1 polymer ?
#
loop_
_entity_poly.entity_id
_entity_poly.type
_entity_poly.pdbx_seq_one_letter_code
_entity_poly.pdbx_strand_id
1 'polypeptide(L)'
;MLLIPEISEADTLNDRQAILRTARSTVAGCLYLGIFCTGGFFLFGKELGLFLFQSEEAGSYIRILGWICPFLYLGTTLSSILNSLGKTTAVFFQNLLGILIRILFVWFGIPRFGILGCLLGVLFSQLTVALLALRTVFEAVPEMEFDLKDLLMPLLFLGWSLCLITVGDEIMSTFFPALLSGIEQSPVLLFLRGGLFTAAYSFFTLYFFRTHAQGRS
;
A
#
# COMPACT_ATOMS: atom_id res chain seq x y z
N MET A 1 -13.79 7.28 6.12
CA MET A 1 -14.37 8.62 5.90
C MET A 1 -14.53 9.46 7.18
N LEU A 2 -14.20 8.94 8.34
CA LEU A 2 -14.28 9.66 9.64
C LEU A 2 -13.03 10.51 9.95
N LEU A 3 -11.92 10.31 9.22
CA LEU A 3 -10.65 10.98 9.47
C LEU A 3 -10.73 12.51 9.37
N ILE A 4 -11.39 13.02 8.33
CA ILE A 4 -11.48 14.48 8.07
C ILE A 4 -12.22 15.21 9.18
N PRO A 5 -13.45 14.80 9.58
CA PRO A 5 -14.15 15.48 10.67
C PRO A 5 -13.42 15.36 12.01
N GLU A 6 -12.82 14.21 12.31
CA GLU A 6 -12.15 13.95 13.58
C GLU A 6 -10.91 14.84 13.78
N ILE A 7 -10.08 14.98 12.73
CA ILE A 7 -8.91 15.88 12.79
C ILE A 7 -9.34 17.35 12.76
N SER A 8 -10.36 17.71 11.97
CA SER A 8 -10.84 19.09 11.90
C SER A 8 -11.47 19.55 13.21
N GLU A 9 -12.20 18.67 13.91
CA GLU A 9 -12.74 18.94 15.24
C GLU A 9 -11.62 19.10 16.28
N ALA A 10 -10.63 18.22 16.27
CA ALA A 10 -9.46 18.32 17.14
C ALA A 10 -8.63 19.58 16.87
N ASP A 11 -8.54 20.02 15.61
CA ASP A 11 -7.84 21.27 15.24
C ASP A 11 -8.60 22.50 15.77
N THR A 12 -9.94 22.53 15.67
CA THR A 12 -10.76 23.61 16.24
C THR A 12 -10.69 23.67 17.76
N LEU A 13 -10.54 22.53 18.43
CA LEU A 13 -10.35 22.43 19.88
C LEU A 13 -8.90 22.65 20.32
N ASN A 14 -7.98 22.85 19.38
CA ASN A 14 -6.54 22.97 19.60
C ASN A 14 -5.94 21.76 20.36
N ASP A 15 -6.57 20.59 20.22
CA ASP A 15 -6.11 19.33 20.82
C ASP A 15 -5.08 18.64 19.90
N ARG A 16 -3.83 19.09 20.02
CA ARG A 16 -2.71 18.54 19.24
C ARG A 16 -2.48 17.06 19.48
N GLN A 17 -2.77 16.55 20.67
CA GLN A 17 -2.57 15.13 20.98
C GLN A 17 -3.57 14.24 20.25
N ALA A 18 -4.82 14.68 20.13
CA ALA A 18 -5.84 13.97 19.35
C ALA A 18 -5.45 13.93 17.86
N ILE A 19 -5.01 15.07 17.29
CA ILE A 19 -4.52 15.15 15.91
C ILE A 19 -3.38 14.15 15.67
N LEU A 20 -2.37 14.16 16.55
CA LEU A 20 -1.20 13.28 16.44
C LEU A 20 -1.58 11.79 16.49
N ARG A 21 -2.44 11.40 17.44
CA ARG A 21 -2.90 10.02 17.58
C ARG A 21 -3.65 9.54 16.34
N THR A 22 -4.63 10.33 15.88
CA THR A 22 -5.45 9.98 14.73
C THR A 22 -4.63 9.93 13.45
N ALA A 23 -3.79 10.93 13.20
CA ALA A 23 -2.91 10.97 12.04
C ALA A 23 -1.94 9.78 12.02
N ARG A 24 -1.24 9.50 13.13
CA ARG A 24 -0.30 8.39 13.24
C ARG A 24 -0.98 7.02 13.04
N SER A 25 -2.11 6.80 13.69
CA SER A 25 -2.87 5.55 13.57
C SER A 25 -3.34 5.32 12.13
N THR A 26 -3.81 6.38 11.47
CA THR A 26 -4.29 6.29 10.09
C THR A 26 -3.16 6.06 9.09
N VAL A 27 -2.04 6.76 9.23
CA VAL A 27 -0.86 6.54 8.38
C VAL A 27 -0.33 5.11 8.54
N ALA A 28 -0.21 4.62 9.78
CA ALA A 28 0.17 3.23 10.03
C ALA A 28 -0.80 2.25 9.35
N GLY A 29 -2.10 2.41 9.54
CA GLY A 29 -3.11 1.56 8.90
C GLY A 29 -3.02 1.56 7.37
N CYS A 30 -2.77 2.73 6.76
CA CYS A 30 -2.60 2.85 5.31
C CYS A 30 -1.32 2.18 4.81
N LEU A 31 -0.22 2.24 5.58
CA LEU A 31 1.01 1.52 5.25
C LEU A 31 0.80 0.01 5.29
N TYR A 32 0.12 -0.51 6.34
CA TYR A 32 -0.23 -1.93 6.41
C TYR A 32 -1.05 -2.37 5.20
N LEU A 33 -2.09 -1.62 4.84
CA LEU A 33 -2.92 -1.92 3.68
C LEU A 33 -2.14 -1.81 2.36
N GLY A 34 -1.34 -0.76 2.19
CA GLY A 34 -0.52 -0.54 0.99
C GLY A 34 0.48 -1.67 0.76
N ILE A 35 1.19 -2.09 1.81
CA ILE A 35 2.16 -3.19 1.76
C ILE A 35 1.47 -4.53 1.53
N PHE A 36 0.29 -4.76 2.14
CA PHE A 36 -0.54 -5.93 1.85
C PHE A 36 -0.91 -6.03 0.36
N CYS A 37 -1.41 -4.94 -0.23
CA CYS A 37 -1.73 -4.89 -1.65
C CYS A 37 -0.51 -5.13 -2.53
N THR A 38 0.65 -4.55 -2.17
CA THR A 38 1.92 -4.80 -2.88
C THR A 38 2.27 -6.28 -2.89
N GLY A 39 2.21 -6.93 -1.72
CA GLY A 39 2.46 -8.37 -1.60
C GLY A 39 1.50 -9.20 -2.44
N GLY A 40 0.21 -8.89 -2.40
CA GLY A 40 -0.80 -9.57 -3.20
C GLY A 40 -0.55 -9.43 -4.70
N PHE A 41 -0.30 -8.23 -5.20
CA PHE A 41 0.00 -8.02 -6.62
C PHE A 41 1.35 -8.59 -7.04
N PHE A 42 2.33 -8.62 -6.15
CA PHE A 42 3.62 -9.21 -6.46
C PHE A 42 3.54 -10.74 -6.57
N LEU A 43 2.83 -11.40 -5.65
CA LEU A 43 2.64 -12.85 -5.64
C LEU A 43 1.75 -13.31 -6.80
N PHE A 44 0.57 -12.73 -6.88
CA PHE A 44 -0.51 -13.20 -7.75
C PHE A 44 -0.62 -12.43 -9.06
N GLY A 45 0.28 -11.48 -9.33
CA GLY A 45 0.18 -10.62 -10.51
C GLY A 45 0.18 -11.38 -11.83
N LYS A 46 0.99 -12.44 -11.98
CA LYS A 46 0.99 -13.25 -13.20
C LYS A 46 -0.30 -14.03 -13.37
N GLU A 47 -0.74 -14.71 -12.33
CA GLU A 47 -1.98 -15.48 -12.32
C GLU A 47 -3.19 -14.60 -12.57
N LEU A 48 -3.23 -13.41 -11.95
CA LEU A 48 -4.26 -12.41 -12.19
C LEU A 48 -4.25 -11.91 -13.64
N GLY A 49 -3.06 -11.67 -14.20
CA GLY A 49 -2.91 -11.27 -15.61
C GLY A 49 -3.43 -12.32 -16.58
N LEU A 50 -3.10 -13.58 -16.34
CA LEU A 50 -3.61 -14.71 -17.12
C LEU A 50 -5.11 -14.91 -16.94
N PHE A 51 -5.60 -14.84 -15.71
CA PHE A 51 -7.01 -15.10 -15.41
C PHE A 51 -7.93 -13.99 -15.92
N LEU A 52 -7.57 -12.70 -15.72
CA LEU A 52 -8.43 -11.57 -16.07
C LEU A 52 -8.24 -11.12 -17.52
N PHE A 53 -7.01 -11.15 -18.03
CA PHE A 53 -6.64 -10.56 -19.32
C PHE A 53 -6.09 -11.57 -20.33
N GLN A 54 -5.92 -12.83 -19.92
CA GLN A 54 -5.34 -13.91 -20.76
C GLN A 54 -3.95 -13.51 -21.34
N SER A 55 -3.18 -12.72 -20.59
CA SER A 55 -1.91 -12.15 -21.02
C SER A 55 -0.88 -12.17 -19.88
N GLU A 56 0.29 -12.77 -20.16
CA GLU A 56 1.43 -12.74 -19.24
C GLU A 56 2.02 -11.33 -19.09
N GLU A 57 1.97 -10.54 -20.16
CA GLU A 57 2.44 -9.15 -20.12
C GLU A 57 1.59 -8.31 -19.16
N ALA A 58 0.26 -8.49 -19.19
CA ALA A 58 -0.64 -7.84 -18.24
C ALA A 58 -0.29 -8.21 -16.79
N GLY A 59 0.09 -9.47 -16.54
CA GLY A 59 0.56 -9.91 -15.23
C GLY A 59 1.83 -9.19 -14.77
N SER A 60 2.76 -8.95 -15.69
CA SER A 60 3.98 -8.19 -15.39
C SER A 60 3.66 -6.73 -15.03
N TYR A 61 2.71 -6.10 -15.72
CA TYR A 61 2.25 -4.75 -15.41
C TYR A 61 1.54 -4.67 -14.06
N ILE A 62 0.73 -5.67 -13.69
CA ILE A 62 0.09 -5.77 -12.38
C ILE A 62 1.12 -5.80 -11.26
N ARG A 63 2.24 -6.53 -11.42
CA ARG A 63 3.34 -6.55 -10.45
C ARG A 63 3.99 -5.18 -10.26
N ILE A 64 4.21 -4.45 -11.35
CA ILE A 64 4.76 -3.07 -11.30
C ILE A 64 3.78 -2.14 -10.59
N LEU A 65 2.48 -2.25 -10.90
CA LEU A 65 1.43 -1.48 -10.23
C LEU A 65 1.37 -1.76 -8.72
N GLY A 66 1.70 -2.98 -8.29
CA GLY A 66 1.79 -3.32 -6.88
C GLY A 66 2.71 -2.39 -6.08
N TRP A 67 3.83 -1.96 -6.66
CA TRP A 67 4.76 -1.02 -6.03
C TRP A 67 4.18 0.39 -5.83
N ILE A 68 3.13 0.75 -6.55
CA ILE A 68 2.47 2.05 -6.45
C ILE A 68 1.57 2.11 -5.20
N CYS A 69 1.02 0.97 -4.77
CA CYS A 69 0.03 0.90 -3.70
C CYS A 69 0.43 1.61 -2.40
N PRO A 70 1.60 1.37 -1.78
CA PRO A 70 1.95 2.02 -0.52
C PRO A 70 2.06 3.55 -0.67
N PHE A 71 2.61 4.04 -1.79
CA PHE A 71 2.73 5.48 -2.04
C PHE A 71 1.38 6.13 -2.33
N LEU A 72 0.49 5.41 -3.02
CA LEU A 72 -0.87 5.88 -3.30
C LEU A 72 -1.69 6.02 -2.02
N TYR A 73 -1.68 4.99 -1.16
CA TYR A 73 -2.41 5.05 0.10
C TYR A 73 -1.80 6.09 1.05
N LEU A 74 -0.47 6.14 1.14
CA LEU A 74 0.22 7.14 1.96
C LEU A 74 -0.10 8.56 1.47
N GLY A 75 0.04 8.83 0.17
CA GLY A 75 -0.21 10.15 -0.41
C GLY A 75 -1.64 10.62 -0.22
N THR A 76 -2.63 9.75 -0.43
CA THR A 76 -4.06 10.09 -0.21
C THR A 76 -4.37 10.37 1.25
N THR A 77 -3.80 9.59 2.17
CA THR A 77 -3.99 9.78 3.61
C THR A 77 -3.36 11.07 4.09
N LEU A 78 -2.11 11.34 3.72
CA LEU A 78 -1.43 12.58 4.08
C LEU A 78 -2.14 13.81 3.50
N SER A 79 -2.63 13.72 2.25
CA SER A 79 -3.43 14.79 1.64
C SER A 79 -4.73 15.03 2.39
N SER A 80 -5.38 13.97 2.91
CA SER A 80 -6.59 14.10 3.73
C SER A 80 -6.29 14.79 5.06
N ILE A 81 -5.17 14.44 5.72
CA ILE A 81 -4.71 15.10 6.95
C ILE A 81 -4.44 16.59 6.69
N LEU A 82 -3.71 16.92 5.62
CA LEU A 82 -3.42 18.32 5.25
C LEU A 82 -4.68 19.13 4.95
N ASN A 83 -5.66 18.52 4.28
CA ASN A 83 -6.95 19.16 4.02
C ASN A 83 -7.70 19.45 5.33
N SER A 84 -7.66 18.53 6.30
CA SER A 84 -8.28 18.72 7.62
C SER A 84 -7.60 19.82 8.45
N LEU A 85 -6.29 20.03 8.24
CA LEU A 85 -5.50 21.10 8.85
C LEU A 85 -5.56 22.43 8.06
N GLY A 86 -6.47 22.56 7.10
CA GLY A 86 -6.63 23.77 6.28
C GLY A 86 -5.54 24.03 5.26
N LYS A 87 -4.58 23.11 5.06
CA LYS A 87 -3.47 23.22 4.10
C LYS A 87 -3.85 22.80 2.66
N THR A 88 -5.09 23.10 2.25
CA THR A 88 -5.66 22.70 0.96
C THR A 88 -4.86 23.22 -0.24
N THR A 89 -4.31 24.43 -0.14
CA THR A 89 -3.47 25.03 -1.18
C THR A 89 -2.20 24.21 -1.44
N ALA A 90 -1.56 23.71 -0.38
CA ALA A 90 -0.38 22.84 -0.52
C ALA A 90 -0.74 21.53 -1.23
N VAL A 91 -1.85 20.90 -0.83
CA VAL A 91 -2.36 19.67 -1.47
C VAL A 91 -2.65 19.90 -2.95
N PHE A 92 -3.25 21.04 -3.31
CA PHE A 92 -3.52 21.39 -4.71
C PHE A 92 -2.24 21.45 -5.54
N PHE A 93 -1.21 22.17 -5.07
CA PHE A 93 0.06 22.29 -5.79
C PHE A 93 0.81 20.94 -5.88
N GLN A 94 0.77 20.12 -4.82
CA GLN A 94 1.37 18.79 -4.84
C GLN A 94 0.71 17.87 -5.87
N ASN A 95 -0.62 17.87 -5.94
CA ASN A 95 -1.37 17.11 -6.93
C ASN A 95 -1.12 17.63 -8.36
N LEU A 96 -1.07 18.98 -8.54
CA LEU A 96 -0.75 19.58 -9.83
C LEU A 96 0.64 19.14 -10.33
N LEU A 97 1.65 19.16 -9.44
CA LEU A 97 2.99 18.68 -9.75
C LEU A 97 2.99 17.19 -10.11
N GLY A 98 2.23 16.37 -9.37
CA GLY A 98 2.06 14.96 -9.69
C GLY A 98 1.48 14.73 -11.10
N ILE A 99 0.47 15.51 -11.49
CA ILE A 99 -0.12 15.45 -12.83
C ILE A 99 0.91 15.87 -13.90
N LEU A 100 1.67 16.93 -13.67
CA LEU A 100 2.71 17.38 -14.59
C LEU A 100 3.79 16.31 -14.82
N ILE A 101 4.26 15.68 -13.75
CA ILE A 101 5.22 14.57 -13.84
C ILE A 101 4.63 13.44 -14.69
N ARG A 102 3.37 13.07 -14.46
CA ARG A 102 2.70 12.00 -15.22
C ARG A 102 2.59 12.34 -16.70
N ILE A 103 2.24 13.59 -17.05
CA ILE A 103 2.17 14.06 -18.44
C ILE A 103 3.55 13.99 -19.10
N LEU A 104 4.60 14.43 -18.41
CA LEU A 104 5.98 14.36 -18.92
C LEU A 104 6.41 12.92 -19.24
N PHE A 105 6.11 11.99 -18.34
CA PHE A 105 6.40 10.58 -18.56
C PHE A 105 5.58 9.96 -19.68
N VAL A 106 4.33 10.38 -19.85
CA VAL A 106 3.50 9.95 -20.99
C VAL A 106 4.10 10.46 -22.29
N TRP A 107 4.50 11.75 -22.33
CA TRP A 107 5.05 12.37 -23.55
C TRP A 107 6.41 11.79 -23.95
N PHE A 108 7.34 11.67 -23.01
CA PHE A 108 8.71 11.20 -23.28
C PHE A 108 8.91 9.71 -23.06
N GLY A 109 8.15 9.10 -22.16
CA GLY A 109 8.31 7.71 -21.75
C GLY A 109 7.62 6.73 -22.69
N ILE A 110 6.39 7.03 -23.14
CA ILE A 110 5.66 6.11 -24.03
C ILE A 110 6.40 5.86 -25.35
N PRO A 111 6.95 6.87 -26.05
CA PRO A 111 7.66 6.62 -27.31
C PRO A 111 8.91 5.74 -27.17
N ARG A 112 9.51 5.68 -25.96
CA ARG A 112 10.76 4.92 -25.71
C ARG A 112 10.54 3.58 -25.04
N PHE A 113 9.60 3.52 -24.09
CA PHE A 113 9.39 2.38 -23.20
C PHE A 113 7.97 1.80 -23.30
N GLY A 114 7.14 2.33 -24.21
CA GLY A 114 5.74 1.88 -24.34
C GLY A 114 4.94 2.06 -23.04
N ILE A 115 4.13 1.07 -22.70
CA ILE A 115 3.28 1.07 -21.50
C ILE A 115 4.10 1.20 -20.22
N LEU A 116 5.31 0.63 -20.17
CA LEU A 116 6.21 0.77 -19.02
C LEU A 116 6.54 2.23 -18.70
N GLY A 117 6.70 3.08 -19.73
CA GLY A 117 6.92 4.52 -19.53
C GLY A 117 5.77 5.20 -18.81
N CYS A 118 4.53 4.82 -19.12
CA CYS A 118 3.34 5.31 -18.45
C CYS A 118 3.29 4.83 -16.97
N LEU A 119 3.55 3.55 -16.72
CA LEU A 119 3.55 2.98 -15.36
C LEU A 119 4.62 3.61 -14.47
N LEU A 120 5.82 3.83 -15.01
CA LEU A 120 6.89 4.55 -14.31
C LEU A 120 6.46 5.99 -14.01
N GLY A 121 5.79 6.67 -14.94
CA GLY A 121 5.25 8.01 -14.72
C GLY A 121 4.26 8.06 -13.55
N VAL A 122 3.37 7.07 -13.45
CA VAL A 122 2.44 6.95 -12.32
C VAL A 122 3.21 6.70 -11.02
N LEU A 123 4.19 5.79 -11.01
CA LEU A 123 5.01 5.48 -9.83
C LEU A 123 5.76 6.73 -9.33
N PHE A 124 6.51 7.41 -10.20
CA PHE A 124 7.25 8.61 -9.84
C PHE A 124 6.34 9.76 -9.40
N SER A 125 5.19 9.93 -10.06
CA SER A 125 4.18 10.92 -9.66
C SER A 125 3.68 10.65 -8.24
N GLN A 126 3.27 9.43 -7.92
CA GLN A 126 2.76 9.07 -6.60
C GLN A 126 3.84 9.17 -5.52
N LEU A 127 5.06 8.73 -5.82
CA LEU A 127 6.20 8.88 -4.91
C LEU A 127 6.46 10.35 -4.58
N THR A 128 6.47 11.22 -5.60
CA THR A 128 6.69 12.66 -5.41
C THR A 128 5.59 13.29 -4.57
N VAL A 129 4.31 13.00 -4.87
CA VAL A 129 3.18 13.51 -4.09
C VAL A 129 3.25 13.04 -2.64
N ALA A 130 3.53 11.75 -2.41
CA ALA A 130 3.64 11.20 -1.06
C ALA A 130 4.79 11.85 -0.26
N LEU A 131 5.96 12.04 -0.87
CA LEU A 131 7.11 12.69 -0.21
C LEU A 131 6.84 14.16 0.11
N LEU A 132 6.23 14.92 -0.83
CA LEU A 132 5.88 16.31 -0.59
C LEU A 132 4.79 16.45 0.48
N ALA A 133 3.77 15.59 0.45
CA ALA A 133 2.74 15.56 1.46
C ALA A 133 3.32 15.23 2.85
N LEU A 134 4.21 14.24 2.93
CA LEU A 134 4.91 13.88 4.15
C LEU A 134 5.70 15.05 4.72
N ARG A 135 6.49 15.73 3.88
CA ARG A 135 7.23 16.93 4.29
C ARG A 135 6.31 18.03 4.83
N THR A 136 5.21 18.31 4.13
CA THR A 136 4.26 19.36 4.55
C THR A 136 3.54 18.99 5.85
N VAL A 137 3.26 17.70 6.10
CA VAL A 137 2.72 17.23 7.38
C VAL A 137 3.72 17.44 8.50
N PHE A 138 5.00 17.12 8.32
CA PHE A 138 6.05 17.39 9.33
C PHE A 138 6.23 18.89 9.61
N GLU A 139 6.08 19.75 8.60
CA GLU A 139 6.11 21.21 8.79
C GLU A 139 4.87 21.71 9.55
N ALA A 140 3.70 21.10 9.33
CA ALA A 140 2.44 21.47 9.99
C ALA A 140 2.33 20.95 11.42
N VAL A 141 2.89 19.75 11.67
CA VAL A 141 2.84 19.03 12.95
C VAL A 141 4.24 18.52 13.30
N PRO A 142 5.15 19.39 13.80
CA PRO A 142 6.55 19.03 14.07
C PRO A 142 6.74 17.93 15.11
N GLU A 143 5.75 17.73 15.97
CA GLU A 143 5.74 16.72 17.03
C GLU A 143 5.40 15.29 16.48
N MET A 144 5.12 15.18 15.19
CA MET A 144 4.79 13.92 14.57
C MET A 144 6.06 13.10 14.30
N GLU A 145 6.40 12.24 15.24
CA GLU A 145 7.47 11.25 15.08
C GLU A 145 6.91 9.95 14.52
N PHE A 146 7.47 9.49 13.41
CA PHE A 146 7.21 8.14 12.93
C PHE A 146 8.21 7.18 13.57
N ASP A 147 7.72 6.23 14.35
CA ASP A 147 8.55 5.13 14.81
C ASP A 147 8.98 4.28 13.60
N LEU A 148 10.28 4.01 13.52
CA LEU A 148 10.81 3.08 12.51
C LEU A 148 10.09 1.72 12.55
N LYS A 149 9.55 1.36 13.70
CA LYS A 149 8.73 0.17 13.90
C LYS A 149 7.44 0.19 13.08
N ASP A 150 6.80 1.34 12.93
CA ASP A 150 5.55 1.49 12.18
C ASP A 150 5.76 1.22 10.68
N LEU A 151 6.99 1.39 10.17
CA LEU A 151 7.38 1.06 8.80
C LEU A 151 7.93 -0.36 8.67
N LEU A 152 8.72 -0.82 9.63
CA LEU A 152 9.38 -2.13 9.57
C LEU A 152 8.41 -3.29 9.82
N MET A 153 7.47 -3.14 10.74
CA MET A 153 6.51 -4.20 11.08
C MET A 153 5.68 -4.69 9.90
N PRO A 154 5.04 -3.83 9.09
CA PRO A 154 4.28 -4.32 7.94
C PRO A 154 5.16 -5.00 6.89
N LEU A 155 6.43 -4.59 6.74
CA LEU A 155 7.40 -5.27 5.87
C LEU A 155 7.80 -6.65 6.41
N LEU A 156 7.99 -6.79 7.72
CA LEU A 156 8.24 -8.08 8.36
C LEU A 156 7.04 -9.02 8.21
N PHE A 157 5.82 -8.52 8.37
CA PHE A 157 4.60 -9.31 8.18
C PHE A 157 4.42 -9.74 6.72
N LEU A 158 4.78 -8.88 5.78
CA LEU A 158 4.84 -9.26 4.37
C LEU A 158 5.85 -10.40 4.16
N GLY A 159 7.09 -10.23 4.62
CA GLY A 159 8.12 -11.26 4.51
C GLY A 159 7.71 -12.59 5.14
N TRP A 160 7.08 -12.56 6.31
CA TRP A 160 6.58 -13.75 6.98
C TRP A 160 5.44 -14.43 6.23
N SER A 161 4.46 -13.66 5.72
CA SER A 161 3.36 -14.22 4.92
C SER A 161 3.84 -14.78 3.58
N LEU A 162 4.86 -14.17 2.95
CA LEU A 162 5.53 -14.71 1.77
C LEU A 162 6.21 -16.05 2.08
N CYS A 163 6.93 -16.13 3.19
CA CYS A 163 7.60 -17.36 3.63
C CYS A 163 6.59 -18.49 3.89
N LEU A 164 5.47 -18.19 4.53
CA LEU A 164 4.42 -19.18 4.77
C LEU A 164 3.82 -19.75 3.48
N ILE A 165 3.64 -18.91 2.46
CA ILE A 165 3.10 -19.36 1.17
C ILE A 165 4.13 -20.23 0.43
N THR A 166 5.39 -19.80 0.37
CA THR A 166 6.44 -20.57 -0.31
C THR A 166 6.66 -21.93 0.35
N VAL A 167 6.69 -21.97 1.69
CA VAL A 167 6.78 -23.22 2.45
C VAL A 167 5.52 -24.09 2.24
N GLY A 168 4.34 -23.46 2.23
CA GLY A 168 3.07 -24.16 1.97
C GLY A 168 3.05 -24.79 0.57
N ASP A 169 3.52 -24.09 -0.45
CA ASP A 169 3.63 -24.58 -1.82
C ASP A 169 4.62 -25.76 -1.91
N GLU A 170 5.74 -25.69 -1.20
CA GLU A 170 6.75 -26.76 -1.19
C GLU A 170 6.25 -28.01 -0.47
N ILE A 171 5.54 -27.86 0.64
CA ILE A 171 4.88 -28.96 1.34
C ILE A 171 3.80 -29.60 0.44
N MET A 172 2.96 -28.78 -0.19
CA MET A 172 1.89 -29.25 -1.04
C MET A 172 2.45 -30.02 -2.26
N SER A 173 3.51 -29.52 -2.89
CA SER A 173 4.17 -30.18 -4.03
C SER A 173 4.84 -31.50 -3.63
N THR A 174 5.36 -31.60 -2.40
CA THR A 174 6.07 -32.78 -1.92
C THR A 174 5.11 -33.87 -1.47
N PHE A 175 4.05 -33.51 -0.73
CA PHE A 175 3.14 -34.48 -0.11
C PHE A 175 1.91 -34.82 -0.95
N PHE A 176 1.49 -33.91 -1.84
CA PHE A 176 0.26 -34.07 -2.64
C PHE A 176 0.46 -33.78 -4.14
N PRO A 177 1.45 -34.40 -4.81
CA PRO A 177 1.72 -34.08 -6.23
C PRO A 177 0.55 -34.44 -7.16
N ALA A 178 -0.18 -35.53 -6.85
CA ALA A 178 -1.34 -35.96 -7.63
C ALA A 178 -2.55 -34.98 -7.53
N LEU A 179 -2.69 -34.28 -6.40
CA LEU A 179 -3.74 -33.26 -6.21
C LEU A 179 -3.38 -31.99 -6.97
N LEU A 180 -2.11 -31.61 -6.96
CA LEU A 180 -1.61 -30.42 -7.66
C LEU A 180 -1.71 -30.56 -9.19
N SER A 181 -1.35 -31.69 -9.76
CA SER A 181 -1.40 -31.90 -11.23
C SER A 181 -2.81 -31.72 -11.81
N GLY A 182 -3.86 -31.94 -11.01
CA GLY A 182 -5.26 -31.71 -11.43
C GLY A 182 -5.76 -30.28 -11.21
N ILE A 183 -5.10 -29.49 -10.36
CA ILE A 183 -5.59 -28.17 -9.89
C ILE A 183 -4.66 -27.03 -10.36
N GLU A 184 -3.46 -27.34 -10.82
CA GLU A 184 -2.40 -26.36 -11.11
C GLU A 184 -2.79 -25.28 -12.13
N GLN A 185 -3.73 -25.57 -13.03
CA GLN A 185 -4.30 -24.62 -13.98
C GLN A 185 -5.67 -24.08 -13.57
N SER A 186 -6.17 -24.46 -12.40
CA SER A 186 -7.51 -24.05 -11.98
C SER A 186 -7.46 -22.73 -11.17
N PRO A 187 -8.46 -21.85 -11.37
CA PRO A 187 -8.57 -20.61 -10.58
C PRO A 187 -8.74 -20.89 -9.07
N VAL A 188 -9.11 -22.12 -8.69
CA VAL A 188 -9.28 -22.54 -7.31
C VAL A 188 -7.98 -22.43 -6.52
N LEU A 189 -6.84 -22.78 -7.11
CA LEU A 189 -5.54 -22.68 -6.47
C LEU A 189 -5.16 -21.21 -6.20
N LEU A 190 -5.45 -20.32 -7.13
CA LEU A 190 -5.25 -18.88 -6.98
C LEU A 190 -6.06 -18.34 -5.80
N PHE A 191 -7.35 -18.70 -5.70
CA PHE A 191 -8.21 -18.28 -4.60
C PHE A 191 -7.77 -18.84 -3.25
N LEU A 192 -7.30 -20.08 -3.22
CA LEU A 192 -6.83 -20.73 -2.00
C LEU A 192 -5.52 -20.10 -1.49
N ARG A 193 -4.56 -19.87 -2.36
CA ARG A 193 -3.31 -19.15 -2.05
C ARG A 193 -3.58 -17.71 -1.62
N GLY A 194 -4.44 -16.98 -2.34
CA GLY A 194 -4.85 -15.62 -2.01
C GLY A 194 -5.55 -15.55 -0.66
N GLY A 195 -6.43 -16.51 -0.37
CA GLY A 195 -7.09 -16.63 0.92
C GLY A 195 -6.12 -16.89 2.07
N LEU A 196 -5.15 -17.78 1.88
CA LEU A 196 -4.10 -18.08 2.86
C LEU A 196 -3.23 -16.85 3.13
N PHE A 197 -2.81 -16.14 2.07
CA PHE A 197 -2.05 -14.88 2.20
C PHE A 197 -2.83 -13.83 3.00
N THR A 198 -4.09 -13.62 2.64
CA THR A 198 -4.96 -12.65 3.30
C THR A 198 -5.17 -13.00 4.78
N ALA A 199 -5.42 -14.28 5.08
CA ALA A 199 -5.61 -14.76 6.44
C ALA A 199 -4.32 -14.60 7.27
N ALA A 200 -3.17 -15.00 6.75
CA ALA A 200 -1.89 -14.89 7.43
C ALA A 200 -1.52 -13.44 7.74
N TYR A 201 -1.59 -12.56 6.72
CA TYR A 201 -1.27 -11.15 6.90
C TYR A 201 -2.24 -10.45 7.86
N SER A 202 -3.55 -10.70 7.72
CA SER A 202 -4.56 -10.13 8.61
C SER A 202 -4.39 -10.60 10.04
N PHE A 203 -4.06 -11.88 10.26
CA PHE A 203 -3.82 -12.42 11.59
C PHE A 203 -2.66 -11.69 12.28
N PHE A 204 -1.51 -11.53 11.60
CA PHE A 204 -0.36 -10.82 12.15
C PHE A 204 -0.65 -9.34 12.41
N THR A 205 -1.36 -8.68 11.49
CA THR A 205 -1.74 -7.28 11.64
C THR A 205 -2.68 -7.09 12.84
N LEU A 206 -3.72 -7.90 12.97
CA LEU A 206 -4.67 -7.83 14.08
C LEU A 206 -3.99 -8.16 15.42
N TYR A 207 -3.11 -9.17 15.45
CA TYR A 207 -2.34 -9.51 16.63
C TYR A 207 -1.47 -8.34 17.10
N PHE A 208 -0.77 -7.68 16.17
CA PHE A 208 0.06 -6.53 16.47
C PHE A 208 -0.74 -5.34 17.02
N PHE A 209 -1.86 -4.98 16.36
CA PHE A 209 -2.72 -3.90 16.84
C PHE A 209 -3.31 -4.20 18.23
N ARG A 210 -3.66 -5.45 18.49
CA ARG A 210 -4.21 -5.86 19.78
C ARG A 210 -3.19 -5.79 20.92
N THR A 211 -1.95 -6.20 20.66
CA THR A 211 -0.86 -6.14 21.66
C THR A 211 -0.40 -4.71 21.94
N HIS A 212 -0.39 -3.84 20.91
CA HIS A 212 -0.01 -2.43 21.09
C HIS A 212 -1.14 -1.56 21.67
N ALA A 213 -2.39 -1.91 21.47
CA ALA A 213 -3.51 -1.23 22.12
C ALA A 213 -3.54 -1.49 23.64
N GLN A 214 -3.16 -2.70 24.09
CA GLN A 214 -3.10 -3.05 25.51
C GLN A 214 -1.89 -2.48 26.26
N GLY A 215 -0.82 -2.12 25.57
CA GLY A 215 0.36 -1.51 26.21
C GLY A 215 0.30 0.01 26.35
N ARG A 216 -0.80 0.65 25.95
CA ARG A 216 -1.02 2.10 26.02
C ARG A 216 -2.18 2.52 26.94
N SER A 217 -2.79 1.58 27.67
CA SER A 217 -3.69 1.83 28.80
C SER A 217 -2.88 1.86 30.10
#